data_2c8840f7a34ff39f04903122b8146f3c
#
_entry.id   2c8840f7a34ff39f04903122b8146f3c
#
_cell.length_a   1.000
_cell.length_b   1.000
_cell.length_c   1.000
_cell.angle_alpha   90.00
_cell.angle_beta   90.00
_cell.angle_gamma   90.00
#
_symmetry.space_group_name_H-M   'P 1'
#
loop_
_entity.id
_entity.type
_entity.pdbx_description
1 polymer ?
#
loop_
_entity_poly.entity_id
_entity_poly.type
_entity_poly.pdbx_seq_one_letter_code
_entity_poly.pdbx_strand_id
1 'polypeptide(L)'
;MELSTPDLSDAFPETKALEPIMTNYGGKSSFSGPIETLQCPDDNSIVKELLNSKGDGKILIVDAGGINTVALLGDLIAEAGVKNNWSGIVINGYIRDVDIIRTLDLGVQALGTYPIKSEKRGLGDLGVEVTFGGLTFKPGQYVYADNNGLLLSEKELNSS
;
A
#
# COMPACT_ATOMS: atom_id res chain seq x y z
N MET A 1 0.34 -15.00 -17.44
CA MET A 1 1.41 -13.99 -17.41
C MET A 1 0.83 -12.66 -16.94
N GLU A 2 1.42 -12.09 -15.97
CA GLU A 2 0.99 -10.77 -15.49
C GLU A 2 1.41 -9.67 -16.47
N LEU A 3 0.50 -8.76 -16.74
CA LEU A 3 0.81 -7.58 -17.53
C LEU A 3 1.40 -6.49 -16.60
N SER A 4 2.32 -5.71 -17.15
CA SER A 4 2.84 -4.52 -16.47
C SER A 4 1.76 -3.44 -16.39
N THR A 5 1.97 -2.45 -15.50
CA THR A 5 1.03 -1.33 -15.43
C THR A 5 0.91 -0.56 -16.74
N PRO A 6 1.97 -0.32 -17.53
CA PRO A 6 1.79 0.26 -18.87
C PRO A 6 0.88 -0.57 -19.78
N ASP A 7 1.07 -1.90 -19.80
CA ASP A 7 0.23 -2.78 -20.62
C ASP A 7 -1.22 -2.77 -20.17
N LEU A 8 -1.45 -2.78 -18.86
CA LEU A 8 -2.80 -2.71 -18.28
C LEU A 8 -3.47 -1.37 -18.61
N SER A 9 -2.73 -0.28 -18.51
CA SER A 9 -3.25 1.05 -18.84
C SER A 9 -3.69 1.11 -20.32
N ASP A 10 -2.90 0.53 -21.21
CA ASP A 10 -3.23 0.51 -22.64
C ASP A 10 -4.45 -0.36 -22.92
N ALA A 11 -4.54 -1.52 -22.26
CA ALA A 11 -5.64 -2.45 -22.47
C ALA A 11 -6.94 -2.02 -21.78
N PHE A 12 -6.83 -1.28 -20.68
CA PHE A 12 -7.97 -0.85 -19.87
C PHE A 12 -7.91 0.65 -19.62
N PRO A 13 -8.27 1.48 -20.63
CA PRO A 13 -8.10 2.94 -20.52
C PRO A 13 -8.96 3.61 -19.46
N GLU A 14 -9.93 2.89 -18.88
CA GLU A 14 -10.72 3.39 -17.75
C GLU A 14 -9.98 3.36 -16.41
N THR A 15 -8.82 2.69 -16.33
CA THR A 15 -7.99 2.70 -15.12
C THR A 15 -7.41 4.09 -14.90
N LYS A 16 -7.15 4.42 -13.64
CA LYS A 16 -6.58 5.71 -13.24
C LYS A 16 -5.23 5.50 -12.59
N ALA A 17 -4.25 6.32 -12.96
CA ALA A 17 -2.91 6.23 -12.42
C ALA A 17 -2.73 7.19 -11.25
N LEU A 18 -2.05 6.71 -10.21
CA LEU A 18 -1.60 7.55 -9.10
C LEU A 18 -0.50 8.48 -9.60
N GLU A 19 -0.49 9.73 -9.12
CA GLU A 19 0.64 10.63 -9.38
C GLU A 19 1.95 9.95 -8.93
N PRO A 20 3.09 10.21 -9.61
CA PRO A 20 4.34 9.49 -9.37
C PRO A 20 5.04 9.94 -8.09
N ILE A 21 4.39 9.77 -6.94
CA ILE A 21 4.86 10.21 -5.62
C ILE A 21 5.45 9.07 -4.79
N MET A 22 5.25 7.81 -5.21
CA MET A 22 5.63 6.64 -4.43
C MET A 22 6.95 6.03 -4.91
N THR A 23 7.67 5.41 -3.98
CA THR A 23 8.85 4.59 -4.24
C THR A 23 8.58 3.16 -3.76
N ASN A 24 9.04 2.16 -4.52
CA ASN A 24 8.95 0.76 -4.13
C ASN A 24 10.05 0.40 -3.14
N TYR A 25 9.67 -0.19 -2.01
CA TYR A 25 10.60 -0.60 -0.96
C TYR A 25 10.52 -2.09 -0.64
N GLY A 26 9.46 -2.79 -1.03
CA GLY A 26 9.28 -4.20 -0.73
C GLY A 26 10.07 -5.13 -1.62
N GLY A 27 10.20 -6.37 -1.21
CA GLY A 27 10.83 -7.41 -2.02
C GLY A 27 10.01 -7.82 -3.24
N LYS A 28 8.72 -7.50 -3.23
CA LYS A 28 7.82 -7.76 -4.34
C LYS A 28 7.61 -6.45 -5.10
N SER A 29 8.26 -6.32 -6.25
CA SER A 29 8.18 -5.08 -7.05
C SER A 29 6.90 -4.99 -7.89
N SER A 30 6.22 -6.10 -8.10
CA SER A 30 4.93 -6.14 -8.83
C SER A 30 3.92 -6.82 -7.93
N PHE A 31 2.79 -6.15 -7.65
CA PHE A 31 1.76 -6.70 -6.77
C PHE A 31 0.40 -6.13 -7.14
N SER A 32 -0.64 -6.90 -6.85
CA SER A 32 -2.01 -6.50 -7.18
C SER A 32 -2.99 -7.18 -6.24
N GLY A 33 -4.20 -6.65 -6.15
CA GLY A 33 -5.26 -7.25 -5.38
C GLY A 33 -6.38 -6.28 -5.05
N PRO A 34 -7.43 -6.79 -4.41
CA PRO A 34 -8.48 -5.93 -3.88
C PRO A 34 -7.95 -5.13 -2.70
N ILE A 35 -8.50 -3.96 -2.48
CA ILE A 35 -7.95 -3.05 -1.47
C ILE A 35 -8.82 -2.93 -0.24
N GLU A 36 -8.15 -2.70 0.88
CA GLU A 36 -8.71 -2.19 2.12
C GLU A 36 -8.13 -0.79 2.34
N THR A 37 -8.87 0.09 2.97
CA THR A 37 -8.43 1.47 3.18
C THR A 37 -8.35 1.82 4.66
N LEU A 38 -7.41 2.68 4.99
CA LEU A 38 -7.21 3.18 6.36
C LEU A 38 -6.77 4.64 6.29
N GLN A 39 -7.43 5.48 7.09
CA GLN A 39 -6.96 6.83 7.33
C GLN A 39 -6.46 6.90 8.78
N CYS A 40 -5.23 7.38 8.98
CA CYS A 40 -4.66 7.49 10.32
C CYS A 40 -3.79 8.75 10.43
N PRO A 41 -3.61 9.26 11.66
CA PRO A 41 -2.61 10.30 11.90
C PRO A 41 -1.21 9.66 11.99
N ASP A 42 -0.32 10.25 12.76
CA ASP A 42 1.04 9.77 13.05
C ASP A 42 1.04 8.56 14.02
N ASP A 43 0.15 7.61 13.78
CA ASP A 43 -0.11 6.46 14.65
C ASP A 43 -0.31 5.21 13.79
N ASN A 44 0.55 4.22 13.94
CA ASN A 44 0.49 2.98 13.16
C ASN A 44 -0.19 1.82 13.90
N SER A 45 -0.95 2.10 14.96
CA SER A 45 -1.66 1.05 15.73
C SER A 45 -2.53 0.18 14.84
N ILE A 46 -3.35 0.81 13.98
CA ILE A 46 -4.30 0.08 13.13
C ILE A 46 -3.56 -0.60 11.97
N VAL A 47 -2.49 0.00 11.45
CA VAL A 47 -1.64 -0.67 10.45
C VAL A 47 -1.14 -2.01 11.02
N LYS A 48 -0.62 -2.00 12.25
CA LYS A 48 -0.14 -3.21 12.93
C LYS A 48 -1.28 -4.21 13.11
N GLU A 49 -2.42 -3.76 13.59
CA GLU A 49 -3.59 -4.63 13.81
C GLU A 49 -4.03 -5.31 12.51
N LEU A 50 -4.12 -4.55 11.41
CA LEU A 50 -4.56 -5.08 10.13
C LEU A 50 -3.56 -6.06 9.53
N LEU A 51 -2.27 -5.73 9.52
CA LEU A 51 -1.27 -6.63 8.95
C LEU A 51 -1.08 -7.90 9.79
N ASN A 52 -1.51 -7.89 11.04
CA ASN A 52 -1.59 -9.10 11.88
C ASN A 52 -2.89 -9.85 11.71
N SER A 53 -3.81 -9.39 10.89
CA SER A 53 -5.06 -10.06 10.55
C SER A 53 -4.97 -10.65 9.13
N LYS A 54 -5.93 -11.50 8.78
CA LYS A 54 -5.95 -12.21 7.51
C LYS A 54 -6.07 -11.24 6.33
N GLY A 55 -5.09 -11.26 5.44
CA GLY A 55 -5.05 -10.36 4.28
C GLY A 55 -5.82 -10.86 3.07
N ASP A 56 -5.84 -12.17 2.83
CA ASP A 56 -6.51 -12.77 1.66
C ASP A 56 -6.08 -12.17 0.32
N GLY A 57 -4.82 -11.80 0.20
CA GLY A 57 -4.30 -11.21 -1.03
C GLY A 57 -4.62 -9.72 -1.21
N LYS A 58 -5.19 -9.07 -0.19
CA LYS A 58 -5.51 -7.64 -0.26
C LYS A 58 -4.28 -6.77 -0.19
N ILE A 59 -4.46 -5.54 -0.67
CA ILE A 59 -3.50 -4.45 -0.51
C ILE A 59 -4.10 -3.45 0.48
N LEU A 60 -3.32 -3.05 1.48
CA LEU A 60 -3.74 -2.01 2.41
C LEU A 60 -3.31 -0.65 1.88
N ILE A 61 -4.27 0.24 1.67
CA ILE A 61 -4.02 1.62 1.26
C ILE A 61 -4.16 2.50 2.50
N VAL A 62 -3.06 3.12 2.90
CA VAL A 62 -3.01 3.95 4.12
C VAL A 62 -2.80 5.40 3.74
N ASP A 63 -3.72 6.25 4.19
CA ASP A 63 -3.53 7.71 4.09
C ASP A 63 -3.18 8.27 5.45
N ALA A 64 -1.92 8.66 5.61
CA ALA A 64 -1.43 9.34 6.80
C ALA A 64 -1.19 10.83 6.55
N GLY A 65 -1.81 11.37 5.49
CA GLY A 65 -1.69 12.79 5.16
C GLY A 65 -0.31 13.23 4.75
N GLY A 66 0.56 12.30 4.35
CA GLY A 66 1.93 12.63 3.97
C GLY A 66 2.82 13.02 5.15
N ILE A 67 2.42 12.70 6.38
CA ILE A 67 3.17 13.09 7.58
C ILE A 67 4.58 12.51 7.54
N ASN A 68 5.57 13.34 7.81
CA ASN A 68 6.98 13.01 7.67
C ASN A 68 7.76 13.07 8.98
N THR A 69 7.07 12.98 10.11
CA THR A 69 7.68 13.08 11.44
C THR A 69 7.78 11.74 12.17
N VAL A 70 7.18 10.69 11.59
CA VAL A 70 7.28 9.32 12.10
C VAL A 70 7.23 8.34 10.93
N ALA A 71 7.73 7.13 11.17
CA ALA A 71 7.57 6.00 10.25
C ALA A 71 6.37 5.17 10.66
N LEU A 72 5.54 4.78 9.70
CA LEU A 72 4.29 4.04 9.95
C LEU A 72 4.42 2.54 9.71
N LEU A 73 5.53 2.10 9.13
CA LEU A 73 5.79 0.68 8.87
C LEU A 73 7.26 0.41 9.16
N GLY A 74 7.51 -0.67 9.89
CA GLY A 74 8.83 -1.23 10.09
C GLY A 74 8.85 -2.70 9.72
N ASP A 75 9.97 -3.37 10.00
CA ASP A 75 10.19 -4.76 9.60
C ASP A 75 9.21 -5.74 10.25
N LEU A 76 8.93 -5.59 11.54
CA LEU A 76 8.06 -6.55 12.26
C LEU A 76 6.62 -6.54 11.74
N ILE A 77 6.09 -5.35 11.48
CA ILE A 77 4.73 -5.22 10.92
C ILE A 77 4.70 -5.72 9.48
N ALA A 78 5.74 -5.43 8.70
CA ALA A 78 5.84 -5.91 7.33
C ALA A 78 5.91 -7.45 7.29
N GLU A 79 6.69 -8.06 8.18
CA GLU A 79 6.76 -9.53 8.30
C GLU A 79 5.40 -10.14 8.65
N ALA A 80 4.65 -9.49 9.53
CA ALA A 80 3.28 -9.92 9.85
C ALA A 80 2.40 -9.90 8.61
N GLY A 81 2.52 -8.88 7.76
CA GLY A 81 1.80 -8.80 6.50
C GLY A 81 2.11 -9.98 5.58
N VAL A 82 3.38 -10.37 5.47
CA VAL A 82 3.78 -11.56 4.70
C VAL A 82 3.11 -12.81 5.25
N LYS A 83 3.20 -13.02 6.56
CA LYS A 83 2.65 -14.22 7.21
C LYS A 83 1.13 -14.33 7.07
N ASN A 84 0.45 -13.22 6.97
CA ASN A 84 -1.00 -13.17 6.93
C ASN A 84 -1.58 -12.98 5.52
N ASN A 85 -0.76 -13.21 4.49
CA ASN A 85 -1.18 -13.20 3.09
C ASN A 85 -1.68 -11.84 2.58
N TRP A 86 -1.06 -10.76 3.02
CA TRP A 86 -1.23 -9.46 2.38
C TRP A 86 -0.38 -9.42 1.11
N SER A 87 -0.93 -8.91 0.02
CA SER A 87 -0.17 -8.72 -1.23
C SER A 87 0.75 -7.52 -1.14
N GLY A 88 0.32 -6.48 -0.44
CA GLY A 88 1.11 -5.28 -0.31
C GLY A 88 0.48 -4.22 0.56
N ILE A 89 1.21 -3.13 0.73
CA ILE A 89 0.76 -1.94 1.43
C ILE A 89 1.27 -0.71 0.69
N VAL A 90 0.39 0.28 0.55
CA VAL A 90 0.72 1.58 -0.05
C VAL A 90 0.44 2.64 1.00
N ILE A 91 1.45 3.43 1.34
CA ILE A 91 1.34 4.39 2.45
C ILE A 91 1.62 5.81 1.93
N ASN A 92 0.62 6.67 2.07
CA ASN A 92 0.82 8.11 1.90
C ASN A 92 1.45 8.64 3.18
N GLY A 93 2.72 8.33 3.36
CA GLY A 93 3.53 8.60 4.53
C GLY A 93 4.89 7.95 4.39
N TYR A 94 5.59 7.79 5.52
CA TYR A 94 6.98 7.35 5.55
C TYR A 94 7.15 6.04 6.31
N ILE A 95 8.21 5.31 5.99
CA ILE A 95 8.50 3.98 6.58
C ILE A 95 9.97 3.92 7.01
N ARG A 96 10.34 2.84 7.71
CA ARG A 96 11.72 2.58 8.12
C ARG A 96 12.08 1.11 7.90
N ASP A 97 13.30 0.72 8.25
CA ASP A 97 13.81 -0.67 8.11
C ASP A 97 13.79 -1.16 6.67
N VAL A 98 14.05 -0.26 5.72
CA VAL A 98 13.89 -0.56 4.29
C VAL A 98 14.87 -1.60 3.78
N ASP A 99 16.04 -1.75 4.41
CA ASP A 99 17.00 -2.78 4.02
C ASP A 99 16.49 -4.19 4.34
N ILE A 100 15.69 -4.33 5.39
CA ILE A 100 15.02 -5.58 5.73
C ILE A 100 13.76 -5.76 4.89
N ILE A 101 12.96 -4.70 4.77
CA ILE A 101 11.69 -4.74 4.04
C ILE A 101 11.90 -5.17 2.58
N ARG A 102 12.99 -4.75 1.94
CA ARG A 102 13.28 -5.14 0.54
C ARG A 102 13.53 -6.63 0.36
N THR A 103 13.77 -7.37 1.44
CA THR A 103 13.96 -8.83 1.39
C THR A 103 12.67 -9.60 1.61
N LEU A 104 11.58 -8.93 1.96
CA LEU A 104 10.31 -9.57 2.30
C LEU A 104 9.42 -9.73 1.07
N ASP A 105 8.68 -10.83 1.02
CA ASP A 105 7.74 -11.13 -0.06
C ASP A 105 6.43 -10.34 0.13
N LEU A 106 6.55 -9.02 0.02
CA LEU A 106 5.48 -8.07 0.22
C LEU A 106 5.71 -6.87 -0.69
N GLY A 107 4.66 -6.38 -1.36
CA GLY A 107 4.71 -5.11 -2.05
C GLY A 107 4.63 -3.98 -1.04
N VAL A 108 5.53 -3.00 -1.15
CA VAL A 108 5.50 -1.82 -0.27
C VAL A 108 5.82 -0.59 -1.11
N GLN A 109 4.88 0.34 -1.14
CA GLN A 109 5.11 1.67 -1.72
C GLN A 109 4.86 2.73 -0.67
N ALA A 110 5.75 3.72 -0.60
CA ALA A 110 5.67 4.81 0.36
C ALA A 110 6.29 6.07 -0.25
N LEU A 111 6.04 7.22 0.41
CA LEU A 111 6.62 8.50 -0.03
C LEU A 111 8.13 8.54 0.18
N GLY A 112 8.61 7.93 1.24
CA GLY A 112 10.01 7.94 1.59
C GLY A 112 10.27 7.24 2.91
N THR A 113 11.42 7.55 3.51
CA THR A 113 11.89 6.90 4.74
C THR A 113 12.11 7.92 5.85
N TYR A 114 11.90 7.48 7.08
CA TYR A 114 12.16 8.30 8.27
C TYR A 114 12.46 7.37 9.45
N PRO A 115 13.46 7.67 10.31
CA PRO A 115 13.92 6.68 11.28
C PRO A 115 13.11 6.62 12.59
N ILE A 116 12.24 7.58 12.86
CA ILE A 116 11.54 7.67 14.15
C ILE A 116 10.24 6.87 14.13
N LYS A 117 10.04 6.02 15.13
CA LYS A 117 8.81 5.23 15.26
C LYS A 117 7.62 6.12 15.64
N SER A 118 6.42 5.65 15.29
CA SER A 118 5.20 6.29 15.74
C SER A 118 4.83 5.85 17.15
N GLU A 119 4.10 6.68 17.88
CA GLU A 119 3.50 6.31 19.16
C GLU A 119 2.12 5.71 18.90
N LYS A 120 1.84 4.56 19.55
CA LYS A 120 0.58 3.84 19.35
C LYS A 120 -0.48 4.36 20.32
N ARG A 121 -1.55 4.95 19.77
CA ARG A 121 -2.68 5.52 20.52
C ARG A 121 -4.01 4.93 20.11
N GLY A 122 -4.01 3.94 19.21
CA GLY A 122 -5.22 3.30 18.72
C GLY A 122 -6.05 4.14 17.77
N LEU A 123 -5.46 5.12 17.09
CA LEU A 123 -6.17 6.07 16.25
C LEU A 123 -6.15 5.65 14.77
N GLY A 124 -7.30 5.73 14.14
CA GLY A 124 -7.42 5.47 12.71
C GLY A 124 -8.86 5.10 12.34
N ASP A 125 -9.22 5.34 11.09
CA ASP A 125 -10.55 5.04 10.56
C ASP A 125 -10.39 4.03 9.42
N LEU A 126 -10.86 2.81 9.67
CA LEU A 126 -10.79 1.70 8.72
C LEU A 126 -11.98 1.76 7.75
N GLY A 127 -11.72 1.48 6.49
CA GLY A 127 -12.77 1.31 5.50
C GLY A 127 -13.38 2.61 4.97
N VAL A 128 -12.76 3.74 5.26
CA VAL A 128 -13.21 5.04 4.76
C VAL A 128 -12.57 5.34 3.40
N GLU A 129 -13.21 6.19 2.61
CA GLU A 129 -12.59 6.69 1.39
C GLU A 129 -11.38 7.54 1.76
N VAL A 130 -10.27 7.32 1.04
CA VAL A 130 -9.06 8.12 1.23
C VAL A 130 -8.63 8.72 -0.11
N THR A 131 -8.14 9.96 -0.08
CA THR A 131 -7.76 10.67 -1.29
C THR A 131 -6.33 11.18 -1.16
N PHE A 132 -5.48 10.77 -2.08
CA PHE A 132 -4.12 11.29 -2.22
C PHE A 132 -3.60 11.01 -3.62
N GLY A 133 -2.58 11.75 -4.05
CA GLY A 133 -1.96 11.52 -5.34
C GLY A 133 -2.91 11.60 -6.54
N GLY A 134 -3.98 12.39 -6.42
CA GLY A 134 -4.97 12.55 -7.48
C GLY A 134 -6.02 11.45 -7.57
N LEU A 135 -6.01 10.48 -6.66
CA LEU A 135 -6.97 9.36 -6.66
C LEU A 135 -7.77 9.32 -5.36
N THR A 136 -9.01 8.85 -5.46
CA THR A 136 -9.85 8.49 -4.31
C THR A 136 -9.98 6.97 -4.28
N PHE A 137 -9.50 6.36 -3.20
CA PHE A 137 -9.52 4.92 -2.99
C PHE A 137 -10.71 4.53 -2.12
N LYS A 138 -11.39 3.46 -2.52
CA LYS A 138 -12.54 2.90 -1.77
C LYS A 138 -12.34 1.40 -1.58
N PRO A 139 -12.73 0.83 -0.44
CA PRO A 139 -12.69 -0.62 -0.27
C PRO A 139 -13.41 -1.34 -1.41
N GLY A 140 -12.88 -2.46 -1.84
CA GLY A 140 -13.44 -3.26 -2.93
C GLY A 140 -12.98 -2.91 -4.32
N GLN A 141 -12.29 -1.78 -4.50
CA GLN A 141 -11.56 -1.51 -5.74
C GLN A 141 -10.33 -2.39 -5.82
N TYR A 142 -9.62 -2.34 -6.95
CA TYR A 142 -8.41 -3.13 -7.20
C TYR A 142 -7.25 -2.21 -7.52
N VAL A 143 -6.06 -2.59 -7.05
CA VAL A 143 -4.81 -1.88 -7.33
C VAL A 143 -3.84 -2.81 -8.02
N TYR A 144 -3.17 -2.30 -9.03
CA TYR A 144 -2.09 -2.94 -9.77
C TYR A 144 -0.87 -2.04 -9.68
N ALA A 145 0.21 -2.54 -9.13
CA ALA A 145 1.39 -1.73 -8.85
C ALA A 145 2.66 -2.45 -9.30
N ASP A 146 3.60 -1.70 -9.82
CA ASP A 146 4.93 -2.20 -10.19
C ASP A 146 5.94 -1.04 -10.19
N ASN A 147 7.12 -1.25 -10.77
CA ASN A 147 8.15 -0.22 -10.82
C ASN A 147 7.78 0.99 -11.70
N ASN A 148 6.73 0.88 -12.51
CA ASN A 148 6.28 1.98 -13.35
C ASN A 148 5.25 2.88 -12.66
N GLY A 149 4.60 2.38 -11.61
CA GLY A 149 3.60 3.16 -10.90
C GLY A 149 2.47 2.30 -10.34
N LEU A 150 1.32 2.92 -10.16
CA LEU A 150 0.15 2.30 -9.56
C LEU A 150 -1.11 2.68 -10.33
N LEU A 151 -1.91 1.68 -10.67
CA LEU A 151 -3.22 1.85 -11.31
C LEU A 151 -4.34 1.44 -10.35
N LEU A 152 -5.41 2.22 -10.35
CA LEU A 152 -6.65 1.94 -9.62
C LEU A 152 -7.72 1.53 -10.61
N SER A 153 -8.43 0.46 -10.30
CA SER A 153 -9.54 -0.06 -11.11
C SER A 153 -10.76 -0.32 -10.24
N GLU A 154 -11.95 -0.04 -10.79
CA GLU A 154 -13.21 -0.35 -10.10
C GLU A 154 -13.45 -1.86 -10.00
N LYS A 155 -12.86 -2.64 -10.89
CA LYS A 155 -13.06 -4.08 -10.96
C LYS A 155 -11.75 -4.80 -11.18
N GLU A 156 -11.73 -6.10 -10.91
CA GLU A 156 -10.59 -6.93 -11.22
C GLU A 156 -10.37 -6.95 -12.73
N LEU A 157 -9.13 -6.68 -13.14
CA LEU A 157 -8.77 -6.66 -14.55
C LEU A 157 -8.40 -8.06 -15.02
N ASN A 158 -8.94 -8.45 -16.15
CA ASN A 158 -8.67 -9.75 -16.75
C ASN A 158 -7.63 -9.57 -17.85
N SER A 159 -6.45 -10.14 -17.65
CA SER A 159 -5.31 -9.98 -18.55
C SER A 159 -5.30 -10.98 -19.71
N SER A 160 -6.26 -11.85 -19.79
CA SER A 160 -6.34 -12.86 -20.86
C SER A 160 -7.03 -12.33 -22.11
#